data_1b060d0f4a0d329377ecadadd40299bf
#
_entry.id   1b060d0f4a0d329377ecadadd40299bf
#
_cell.length_a   1.000
_cell.length_b   1.000
_cell.length_c   1.000
_cell.angle_alpha   90.00
_cell.angle_beta   90.00
_cell.angle_gamma   90.00
#
_symmetry.space_group_name_H-M   'P 1'
#
loop_
_entity.id
_entity.type
_entity.pdbx_description
1 polymer ?
#
loop_
_entity_poly.entity_id
_entity_poly.type
_entity_poly.pdbx_seq_one_letter_code
_entity_poly.pdbx_strand_id
1 'polypeptide(L)'
;MHKQRITALFLTLILALSLSAGSLAENIKLPLDFSGGMPITEKFSTGKMVYEDPSIRVERTRVESKEWVCTYYTAHITIADASQLRTESAKGFNSNGRVHAETIAKRVNAVLAINGDYFSGRSGSYVFRQGQMFREKMDPGQDVLLIDENGDFHIIMAEDHPENVDKTVVDGKKVVNALCFGPALVKDGQKVLNLDHEQKNTHGLKRAQRICIAQLGPLEYLVVCCAHYGMNLSDFTDLVMSLGDVKQAYNLDGGNSTYMMFLGHKVNNTEAGSPRLLADIIYFASAYVEDGAAQ
;
A
#
# COMPACT_ATOMS: atom_id res chain seq x y z
N MET A 1 4.72 59.14 13.48
CA MET A 1 3.46 58.37 13.63
C MET A 1 3.10 57.48 12.47
N HIS A 2 3.89 57.40 11.38
CA HIS A 2 3.55 56.57 10.21
C HIS A 2 4.14 55.15 10.19
N LYS A 3 5.18 54.84 10.96
CA LYS A 3 5.83 53.50 11.00
C LYS A 3 5.10 52.47 11.88
N GLN A 4 4.31 52.90 12.86
CA GLN A 4 3.58 51.96 13.74
C GLN A 4 2.29 51.41 13.13
N ARG A 5 1.70 52.10 12.12
CA ARG A 5 0.48 51.62 11.47
C ARG A 5 0.71 50.52 10.41
N ILE A 6 1.92 50.47 9.84
CA ILE A 6 2.26 49.45 8.82
C ILE A 6 2.56 48.11 9.47
N THR A 7 3.14 48.12 10.68
CA THR A 7 3.45 46.87 11.42
C THR A 7 2.19 46.16 11.94
N ALA A 8 1.16 46.94 12.31
CA ALA A 8 -0.11 46.37 12.77
C ALA A 8 -0.92 45.74 11.62
N LEU A 9 -0.82 46.27 10.39
CA LEU A 9 -1.54 45.74 9.23
C LEU A 9 -0.91 44.40 8.72
N PHE A 10 0.41 44.26 8.85
CA PHE A 10 1.09 43.01 8.50
C PHE A 10 0.85 41.90 9.51
N LEU A 11 0.73 42.22 10.80
CA LEU A 11 0.44 41.20 11.83
C LEU A 11 -1.01 40.69 11.72
N THR A 12 -1.96 41.57 11.35
CA THR A 12 -3.36 41.13 11.17
C THR A 12 -3.55 40.31 9.90
N LEU A 13 -2.75 40.55 8.87
CA LEU A 13 -2.81 39.74 7.64
C LEU A 13 -2.22 38.34 7.82
N ILE A 14 -1.16 38.21 8.61
CA ILE A 14 -0.55 36.90 8.93
C ILE A 14 -1.45 36.10 9.90
N LEU A 15 -2.16 36.76 10.80
CA LEU A 15 -3.12 36.11 11.71
C LEU A 15 -4.39 35.64 10.97
N ALA A 16 -4.79 36.36 9.90
CA ALA A 16 -5.96 35.99 9.10
C ALA A 16 -5.65 34.82 8.12
N LEU A 17 -4.39 34.64 7.70
CA LEU A 17 -4.00 33.48 6.88
C LEU A 17 -3.78 32.20 7.72
N SER A 18 -3.51 32.33 9.02
CA SER A 18 -3.37 31.15 9.91
C SER A 18 -4.71 30.60 10.42
N LEU A 19 -5.80 31.36 10.28
CA LEU A 19 -7.15 30.94 10.68
C LEU A 19 -7.94 30.24 9.57
N SER A 20 -7.45 30.28 8.33
CA SER A 20 -8.13 29.59 7.21
C SER A 20 -7.64 28.17 6.92
N ALA A 21 -6.54 27.73 7.56
CA ALA A 21 -6.05 26.36 7.45
C ALA A 21 -6.66 25.39 8.47
N GLY A 22 -7.41 25.90 9.45
CA GLY A 22 -7.99 25.08 10.54
C GLY A 22 -9.41 24.56 10.31
N SER A 23 -10.07 24.92 9.20
CA SER A 23 -11.51 24.64 9.06
C SER A 23 -11.85 23.53 8.06
N LEU A 24 -10.89 22.94 7.39
CA LEU A 24 -11.14 21.81 6.47
C LEU A 24 -11.00 20.44 7.12
N ALA A 25 -10.50 20.36 8.36
CA ALA A 25 -10.31 19.07 9.04
C ALA A 25 -11.51 18.64 9.91
N GLU A 26 -12.51 19.50 10.13
CA GLU A 26 -13.58 19.22 11.11
C GLU A 26 -14.74 18.35 10.58
N ASN A 27 -14.80 18.04 9.28
CA ASN A 27 -15.94 17.32 8.69
C ASN A 27 -15.59 15.93 8.11
N ILE A 28 -14.39 15.42 8.31
CA ILE A 28 -14.04 14.08 7.83
C ILE A 28 -14.38 13.07 8.93
N LYS A 29 -15.48 12.33 8.75
CA LYS A 29 -15.75 11.14 9.57
C LYS A 29 -14.91 9.98 9.06
N LEU A 30 -13.79 9.75 9.72
CA LEU A 30 -12.94 8.59 9.43
C LEU A 30 -13.52 7.36 10.12
N PRO A 31 -13.64 6.22 9.42
CA PRO A 31 -14.00 4.98 10.09
C PRO A 31 -12.84 4.56 10.99
N LEU A 32 -13.02 4.68 12.29
CA LEU A 32 -12.05 4.22 13.30
C LEU A 32 -12.03 2.70 13.44
N ASP A 33 -12.95 2.02 12.78
CA ASP A 33 -13.02 0.57 12.72
C ASP A 33 -12.65 0.07 11.30
N PHE A 34 -12.58 -1.25 11.14
CA PHE A 34 -12.27 -1.88 9.87
C PHE A 34 -13.50 -2.09 8.96
N SER A 35 -14.66 -1.53 9.30
CA SER A 35 -15.88 -1.68 8.52
C SER A 35 -15.83 -0.96 7.16
N GLY A 36 -14.97 0.03 7.03
CA GLY A 36 -14.72 0.71 5.77
C GLY A 36 -15.59 1.92 5.52
N GLY A 37 -14.95 3.01 5.15
CA GLY A 37 -15.64 4.10 4.46
C GLY A 37 -16.10 3.59 3.09
N MET A 38 -17.23 4.09 2.64
CA MET A 38 -17.76 3.79 1.31
C MET A 38 -17.31 4.89 0.37
N PRO A 39 -16.39 4.64 -0.59
CA PRO A 39 -16.02 5.66 -1.55
C PRO A 39 -17.23 6.04 -2.41
N ILE A 40 -17.21 7.27 -2.91
CA ILE A 40 -18.25 7.77 -3.81
C ILE A 40 -18.12 7.08 -5.16
N THR A 41 -18.91 6.05 -5.40
CA THR A 41 -18.78 5.15 -6.56
C THR A 41 -19.12 5.80 -7.89
N GLU A 42 -19.92 6.85 -7.92
CA GLU A 42 -20.22 7.65 -9.12
C GLU A 42 -18.99 8.38 -9.67
N LYS A 43 -17.96 8.59 -8.86
CA LYS A 43 -16.65 9.10 -9.30
C LYS A 43 -15.78 8.02 -9.93
N PHE A 44 -16.18 6.75 -9.83
CA PHE A 44 -15.42 5.64 -10.39
C PHE A 44 -15.67 5.55 -11.90
N SER A 45 -14.63 5.77 -12.67
CA SER A 45 -14.66 5.63 -14.12
C SER A 45 -13.35 5.08 -14.66
N THR A 46 -13.43 4.35 -15.77
CA THR A 46 -12.26 3.93 -16.51
C THR A 46 -11.49 5.12 -17.06
N GLY A 47 -10.18 5.01 -17.15
CA GLY A 47 -9.32 6.03 -17.76
C GLY A 47 -8.91 7.18 -16.86
N LYS A 48 -9.49 7.33 -15.66
CA LYS A 48 -9.01 8.33 -14.70
C LYS A 48 -7.59 8.00 -14.26
N MET A 49 -6.77 9.04 -14.10
CA MET A 49 -5.42 8.95 -13.54
C MET A 49 -5.37 9.39 -12.09
N VAL A 50 -6.33 10.19 -11.64
CA VAL A 50 -6.41 10.74 -10.29
C VAL A 50 -7.79 10.49 -9.71
N TYR A 51 -7.83 10.07 -8.46
CA TYR A 51 -8.98 10.14 -7.58
C TYR A 51 -8.61 11.01 -6.38
N GLU A 52 -9.50 11.89 -5.98
CA GLU A 52 -9.29 12.78 -4.85
C GLU A 52 -10.62 13.09 -4.17
N ASP A 53 -10.63 12.95 -2.86
CA ASP A 53 -11.65 13.45 -1.94
C ASP A 53 -10.94 13.97 -0.66
N PRO A 54 -11.67 14.57 0.30
CA PRO A 54 -11.03 15.11 1.51
C PRO A 54 -10.24 14.10 2.35
N SER A 55 -10.45 12.80 2.17
CA SER A 55 -9.79 11.76 2.97
C SER A 55 -8.66 11.03 2.25
N ILE A 56 -8.64 11.06 0.93
CA ILE A 56 -7.66 10.30 0.14
C ILE A 56 -7.38 10.96 -1.21
N ARG A 57 -6.10 10.97 -1.57
CA ARG A 57 -5.66 11.27 -2.94
C ARG A 57 -4.87 10.08 -3.48
N VAL A 58 -5.22 9.62 -4.67
CA VAL A 58 -4.46 8.61 -5.41
C VAL A 58 -4.18 9.14 -6.80
N GLU A 59 -2.91 9.24 -7.16
CA GLU A 59 -2.44 9.60 -8.49
C GLU A 59 -1.66 8.45 -9.09
N ARG A 60 -2.16 7.89 -10.18
CA ARG A 60 -1.50 6.80 -10.88
C ARG A 60 -0.85 7.27 -12.18
N THR A 61 0.26 6.63 -12.55
CA THR A 61 0.91 6.83 -13.85
C THR A 61 1.12 5.49 -14.55
N ARG A 62 1.36 5.55 -15.86
CA ARG A 62 1.85 4.45 -16.69
C ARG A 62 3.01 4.95 -17.51
N VAL A 63 4.13 4.26 -17.42
CA VAL A 63 5.37 4.62 -18.10
C VAL A 63 5.87 3.46 -18.94
N GLU A 64 6.12 3.73 -20.22
CA GLU A 64 6.89 2.84 -21.11
C GLU A 64 8.35 3.25 -21.04
N SER A 65 9.14 2.51 -20.27
CA SER A 65 10.53 2.86 -20.03
C SER A 65 11.47 2.16 -20.99
N LYS A 66 12.29 2.96 -21.69
CA LYS A 66 13.40 2.44 -22.48
C LYS A 66 14.58 2.04 -21.61
N GLU A 67 14.81 2.76 -20.52
CA GLU A 67 15.88 2.51 -19.56
C GLU A 67 15.70 1.12 -18.89
N TRP A 68 14.51 0.87 -18.35
CA TRP A 68 14.20 -0.39 -17.65
C TRP A 68 13.70 -1.50 -18.57
N VAL A 69 13.50 -1.18 -19.86
CA VAL A 69 12.98 -2.13 -20.88
C VAL A 69 11.70 -2.82 -20.38
N CYS A 70 10.78 -2.02 -19.84
CA CYS A 70 9.49 -2.52 -19.35
C CYS A 70 8.43 -1.40 -19.35
N THR A 71 7.17 -1.82 -19.26
CA THR A 71 6.08 -0.92 -18.85
C THR A 71 5.88 -1.08 -17.35
N TYR A 72 5.90 0.04 -16.63
CA TYR A 72 5.56 0.05 -15.22
C TYR A 72 4.44 1.04 -14.90
N TYR A 73 3.80 0.80 -13.80
CA TYR A 73 2.72 1.60 -13.25
C TYR A 73 3.09 2.03 -11.85
N THR A 74 2.74 3.26 -11.51
CA THR A 74 2.87 3.76 -10.15
C THR A 74 1.53 4.25 -9.64
N ALA A 75 1.36 4.23 -8.33
CA ALA A 75 0.32 4.96 -7.66
C ALA A 75 0.93 5.65 -6.45
N HIS A 76 0.86 6.98 -6.41
CA HIS A 76 1.11 7.79 -5.23
C HIS A 76 -0.18 7.92 -4.45
N ILE A 77 -0.13 7.62 -3.16
CA ILE A 77 -1.29 7.60 -2.28
C ILE A 77 -1.01 8.45 -1.05
N THR A 78 -1.91 9.38 -0.77
CA THR A 78 -1.95 10.10 0.51
C THR A 78 -3.31 9.85 1.15
N ILE A 79 -3.31 9.44 2.41
CA ILE A 79 -4.52 9.19 3.19
C ILE A 79 -4.56 10.11 4.42
N ALA A 80 -5.76 10.38 4.92
CA ALA A 80 -5.95 11.22 6.10
C ALA A 80 -5.79 10.45 7.41
N ASP A 81 -6.02 9.12 7.38
CA ASP A 81 -5.97 8.26 8.56
C ASP A 81 -5.48 6.86 8.21
N ALA A 82 -4.70 6.26 9.10
CA ALA A 82 -4.11 4.93 8.93
C ALA A 82 -5.15 3.83 8.69
N SER A 83 -6.37 3.97 9.22
CA SER A 83 -7.48 3.03 9.04
C SER A 83 -7.93 2.88 7.59
N GLN A 84 -7.49 3.76 6.69
CA GLN A 84 -7.79 3.69 5.25
C GLN A 84 -6.88 2.70 4.49
N LEU A 85 -5.73 2.30 5.07
CA LEU A 85 -4.87 1.23 4.55
C LEU A 85 -5.29 -0.10 5.16
N ARG A 86 -5.83 -1.00 4.34
CA ARG A 86 -6.53 -2.21 4.78
C ARG A 86 -6.13 -3.44 4.01
N THR A 87 -6.53 -4.58 4.55
CA THR A 87 -6.46 -5.88 3.88
C THR A 87 -7.85 -6.51 3.81
N GLU A 88 -8.11 -7.26 2.76
CA GLU A 88 -9.36 -8.02 2.62
C GLU A 88 -9.08 -9.36 1.95
N SER A 89 -9.78 -10.39 2.38
CA SER A 89 -9.65 -11.75 1.86
C SER A 89 -10.77 -12.12 0.91
N ALA A 90 -10.52 -13.10 0.06
CA ALA A 90 -11.53 -13.66 -0.82
C ALA A 90 -12.69 -14.33 -0.05
N LYS A 91 -12.36 -15.14 0.97
CA LYS A 91 -13.30 -15.96 1.76
C LYS A 91 -12.89 -16.09 3.23
N GLY A 92 -12.29 -15.05 3.82
CA GLY A 92 -11.74 -15.07 5.19
C GLY A 92 -10.27 -15.52 5.23
N PHE A 93 -9.51 -14.97 6.18
CA PHE A 93 -8.08 -15.26 6.34
C PHE A 93 -7.79 -16.66 6.93
N ASN A 94 -8.81 -17.38 7.36
CA ASN A 94 -8.74 -18.81 7.74
C ASN A 94 -9.03 -19.74 6.55
N SER A 95 -9.26 -19.21 5.35
CA SER A 95 -9.65 -19.96 4.16
C SER A 95 -8.60 -19.87 3.06
N ASN A 96 -8.43 -20.95 2.33
CA ASN A 96 -7.63 -20.97 1.09
C ASN A 96 -8.45 -20.60 -0.17
N GLY A 97 -9.67 -20.11 0.02
CA GLY A 97 -10.54 -19.69 -1.09
C GLY A 97 -9.95 -18.53 -1.87
N ARG A 98 -10.12 -18.55 -3.18
CA ARG A 98 -9.59 -17.54 -4.10
C ARG A 98 -10.66 -17.09 -5.06
N VAL A 99 -10.62 -15.82 -5.43
CA VAL A 99 -11.50 -15.21 -6.45
C VAL A 99 -10.70 -14.21 -7.30
N HIS A 100 -11.31 -13.65 -8.32
CA HIS A 100 -10.69 -12.53 -9.04
C HIS A 100 -10.51 -11.32 -8.12
N ALA A 101 -9.36 -10.66 -8.22
CA ALA A 101 -9.03 -9.48 -7.40
C ALA A 101 -10.10 -8.39 -7.50
N GLU A 102 -10.67 -8.21 -8.70
CA GLU A 102 -11.77 -7.27 -8.97
C GLU A 102 -12.99 -7.51 -8.07
N THR A 103 -13.30 -8.78 -7.81
CA THR A 103 -14.43 -9.16 -6.95
C THR A 103 -14.22 -8.70 -5.52
N ILE A 104 -12.98 -8.85 -5.01
CA ILE A 104 -12.65 -8.41 -3.65
C ILE A 104 -12.64 -6.87 -3.59
N ALA A 105 -11.94 -6.23 -4.52
CA ALA A 105 -11.80 -4.78 -4.56
C ALA A 105 -13.14 -4.05 -4.68
N LYS A 106 -14.07 -4.56 -5.52
CA LYS A 106 -15.41 -4.00 -5.66
C LYS A 106 -16.26 -4.19 -4.40
N ARG A 107 -16.13 -5.33 -3.72
CA ARG A 107 -16.88 -5.61 -2.49
C ARG A 107 -16.57 -4.59 -1.38
N VAL A 108 -15.32 -4.11 -1.32
CA VAL A 108 -14.86 -3.16 -0.29
C VAL A 108 -14.76 -1.73 -0.82
N ASN A 109 -15.26 -1.46 -2.03
CA ASN A 109 -15.18 -0.14 -2.67
C ASN A 109 -13.78 0.47 -2.62
N ALA A 110 -12.75 -0.33 -2.92
CA ALA A 110 -11.38 0.12 -2.89
C ALA A 110 -11.13 1.24 -3.91
N VAL A 111 -10.53 2.34 -3.49
CA VAL A 111 -10.02 3.38 -4.41
C VAL A 111 -8.83 2.83 -5.18
N LEU A 112 -7.87 2.25 -4.45
CA LEU A 112 -6.75 1.50 -5.01
C LEU A 112 -6.66 0.15 -4.29
N ALA A 113 -6.42 -0.92 -5.03
CA ALA A 113 -6.14 -2.22 -4.46
C ALA A 113 -5.00 -2.91 -5.22
N ILE A 114 -4.22 -3.69 -4.50
CA ILE A 114 -3.16 -4.54 -5.03
C ILE A 114 -3.30 -5.95 -4.46
N ASN A 115 -2.64 -6.93 -5.07
CA ASN A 115 -2.60 -8.27 -4.48
C ASN A 115 -1.91 -8.27 -3.13
N GLY A 116 -2.26 -9.25 -2.30
CA GLY A 116 -1.61 -9.48 -1.01
C GLY A 116 -0.34 -10.33 -1.10
N ASP A 117 -0.04 -11.03 -0.01
CA ASP A 117 1.22 -11.75 0.21
C ASP A 117 1.15 -13.26 -0.06
N TYR A 118 0.10 -13.73 -0.75
CA TYR A 118 -0.06 -15.16 -1.08
C TYR A 118 -0.17 -16.07 0.15
N PHE A 119 -0.74 -15.59 1.26
CA PHE A 119 -0.84 -16.33 2.53
C PHE A 119 -1.50 -17.71 2.38
N SER A 120 -2.45 -17.87 1.45
CA SER A 120 -3.18 -19.12 1.22
C SER A 120 -2.35 -20.20 0.50
N GLY A 121 -1.22 -19.83 -0.09
CA GLY A 121 -0.31 -20.73 -0.79
C GLY A 121 0.93 -21.09 0.02
N ARG A 122 1.12 -20.46 1.19
CA ARG A 122 2.28 -20.62 2.06
C ARG A 122 1.81 -21.03 3.47
N SER A 123 1.94 -22.30 3.84
CA SER A 123 1.50 -22.78 5.15
C SER A 123 2.31 -22.22 6.32
N GLY A 124 3.54 -21.77 6.07
CA GLY A 124 4.43 -21.18 7.04
C GLY A 124 4.43 -19.64 7.06
N SER A 125 3.51 -18.97 6.33
CA SER A 125 3.38 -17.53 6.44
C SER A 125 2.59 -17.14 7.68
N TYR A 126 3.14 -16.23 8.48
CA TYR A 126 2.41 -15.56 9.54
C TYR A 126 1.25 -14.75 8.96
N VAL A 127 0.08 -14.83 9.58
CA VAL A 127 -1.12 -14.12 9.09
C VAL A 127 -1.74 -13.36 10.25
N PHE A 128 -1.44 -12.06 10.29
CA PHE A 128 -2.03 -11.09 11.19
C PHE A 128 -2.63 -9.97 10.35
N ARG A 129 -3.93 -9.80 10.43
CA ARG A 129 -4.67 -8.86 9.57
C ARG A 129 -5.69 -8.11 10.39
N GLN A 130 -5.67 -6.79 10.21
CA GLN A 130 -6.61 -5.86 10.86
C GLN A 130 -6.70 -6.08 12.38
N GLY A 131 -5.54 -6.24 13.03
CA GLY A 131 -5.43 -6.46 14.47
C GLY A 131 -5.84 -7.86 14.96
N GLN A 132 -6.06 -8.82 14.05
CA GLN A 132 -6.47 -10.19 14.38
C GLN A 132 -5.44 -11.22 13.93
N MET A 133 -5.16 -12.19 14.82
CA MET A 133 -4.30 -13.33 14.56
C MET A 133 -5.09 -14.43 13.87
N PHE A 134 -4.65 -14.84 12.68
CA PHE A 134 -5.20 -15.95 11.92
C PHE A 134 -4.23 -17.14 11.82
N ARG A 135 -2.93 -16.87 11.80
CA ARG A 135 -1.88 -17.88 11.81
C ARG A 135 -0.65 -17.33 12.50
N GLU A 136 -0.26 -17.96 13.60
CA GLU A 136 0.87 -17.55 14.42
C GLU A 136 2.20 -18.14 13.91
N LYS A 137 2.15 -19.38 13.41
CA LYS A 137 3.34 -20.06 12.91
C LYS A 137 3.94 -19.34 11.70
N MET A 138 5.25 -19.18 11.74
CA MET A 138 6.03 -18.63 10.65
C MET A 138 7.24 -19.52 10.38
N ASP A 139 7.51 -19.82 9.10
CA ASP A 139 8.75 -20.47 8.72
C ASP A 139 9.91 -19.47 8.80
N PRO A 140 11.11 -19.88 9.25
CA PRO A 140 12.27 -19.00 9.33
C PRO A 140 12.76 -18.58 7.94
N GLY A 141 13.53 -17.49 7.88
CA GLY A 141 14.17 -17.04 6.65
C GLY A 141 13.29 -16.18 5.74
N GLN A 142 12.22 -15.57 6.28
CA GLN A 142 11.37 -14.63 5.57
C GLN A 142 11.46 -13.24 6.18
N ASP A 143 11.64 -12.22 5.34
CA ASP A 143 11.41 -10.85 5.76
C ASP A 143 9.92 -10.63 6.04
N VAL A 144 9.60 -9.77 6.98
CA VAL A 144 8.22 -9.43 7.35
C VAL A 144 8.02 -7.93 7.27
N LEU A 145 6.93 -7.51 6.63
CA LEU A 145 6.43 -6.14 6.74
C LEU A 145 5.34 -6.10 7.81
N LEU A 146 5.57 -5.29 8.86
CA LEU A 146 4.56 -4.90 9.83
C LEU A 146 4.04 -3.52 9.48
N ILE A 147 2.73 -3.33 9.60
CA ILE A 147 2.06 -2.03 9.46
C ILE A 147 1.40 -1.75 10.81
N ASP A 148 1.80 -0.66 11.46
CA ASP A 148 1.27 -0.30 12.77
C ASP A 148 -0.03 0.52 12.69
N GLU A 149 -0.57 0.87 13.86
CA GLU A 149 -1.82 1.63 14.02
C GLU A 149 -1.76 3.06 13.48
N ASN A 150 -0.56 3.59 13.23
CA ASN A 150 -0.36 4.89 12.58
C ASN A 150 -0.19 4.76 11.05
N GLY A 151 -0.18 3.54 10.52
CA GLY A 151 0.10 3.25 9.11
C GLY A 151 1.59 3.22 8.78
N ASP A 152 2.48 3.28 9.77
CA ASP A 152 3.91 3.22 9.56
C ASP A 152 4.38 1.80 9.26
N PHE A 153 5.35 1.69 8.36
CA PHE A 153 5.92 0.42 7.90
C PHE A 153 7.18 0.10 8.70
N HIS A 154 7.23 -1.12 9.24
CA HIS A 154 8.38 -1.66 9.94
C HIS A 154 8.80 -2.97 9.28
N ILE A 155 10.02 -3.03 8.77
CA ILE A 155 10.56 -4.24 8.13
C ILE A 155 11.45 -4.98 9.14
N ILE A 156 11.13 -6.24 9.39
CA ILE A 156 11.96 -7.18 10.14
C ILE A 156 12.63 -8.07 9.11
N MET A 157 13.96 -8.01 9.06
CA MET A 157 14.76 -8.79 8.12
C MET A 157 14.83 -10.26 8.56
N ALA A 158 15.01 -11.17 7.61
CA ALA A 158 15.11 -12.60 7.88
C ALA A 158 16.23 -12.97 8.89
N GLU A 159 17.34 -12.24 8.85
CA GLU A 159 18.47 -12.40 9.79
C GLU A 159 18.14 -11.96 11.23
N ASP A 160 17.11 -11.14 11.42
CA ASP A 160 16.62 -10.72 12.74
C ASP A 160 15.65 -11.75 13.35
N HIS A 161 15.49 -12.91 12.72
CA HIS A 161 14.66 -14.03 13.18
C HIS A 161 13.21 -13.62 13.50
N PRO A 162 12.43 -13.15 12.51
CA PRO A 162 11.07 -12.67 12.74
C PRO A 162 10.15 -13.70 13.41
N GLU A 163 10.43 -15.01 13.28
CA GLU A 163 9.68 -16.06 13.94
C GLU A 163 9.71 -15.95 15.48
N ASN A 164 10.73 -15.29 16.05
CA ASN A 164 10.91 -15.09 17.48
C ASN A 164 10.46 -13.71 17.97
N VAL A 165 10.05 -12.82 17.07
CA VAL A 165 9.65 -11.45 17.40
C VAL A 165 8.14 -11.38 17.62
N ASP A 166 7.70 -10.59 18.60
CA ASP A 166 6.28 -10.24 18.72
C ASP A 166 5.87 -9.39 17.51
N LYS A 167 4.91 -9.90 16.75
CA LYS A 167 4.38 -9.25 15.55
C LYS A 167 3.04 -8.56 15.78
N THR A 168 2.67 -8.39 17.05
CA THR A 168 1.46 -7.65 17.45
C THR A 168 1.77 -6.26 17.98
N VAL A 169 3.04 -6.01 18.36
CA VAL A 169 3.54 -4.71 18.84
C VAL A 169 4.92 -4.44 18.23
N VAL A 170 5.13 -3.24 17.73
CA VAL A 170 6.43 -2.75 17.23
C VAL A 170 6.63 -1.31 17.70
N ASP A 171 7.80 -1.03 18.30
CA ASP A 171 8.15 0.30 18.84
C ASP A 171 7.06 0.88 19.77
N GLY A 172 6.41 0.01 20.57
CA GLY A 172 5.34 0.37 21.48
C GLY A 172 3.98 0.67 20.85
N LYS A 173 3.86 0.51 19.52
CA LYS A 173 2.61 0.70 18.77
C LYS A 173 2.00 -0.65 18.42
N LYS A 174 0.67 -0.70 18.33
CA LYS A 174 -0.04 -1.91 17.90
C LYS A 174 0.17 -2.14 16.41
N VAL A 175 0.49 -3.37 16.04
CA VAL A 175 0.49 -3.79 14.65
C VAL A 175 -0.95 -4.04 14.20
N VAL A 176 -1.27 -3.58 13.01
CA VAL A 176 -2.59 -3.81 12.37
C VAL A 176 -2.50 -4.89 11.30
N ASN A 177 -1.42 -4.91 10.54
CA ASN A 177 -1.20 -5.94 9.52
C ASN A 177 0.24 -6.43 9.54
N ALA A 178 0.45 -7.73 9.28
CA ALA A 178 1.74 -8.32 9.03
C ALA A 178 1.70 -9.09 7.71
N LEU A 179 2.61 -8.78 6.79
CA LEU A 179 2.72 -9.38 5.46
C LEU A 179 4.02 -10.18 5.35
N CYS A 180 3.93 -11.41 4.84
CA CYS A 180 5.04 -12.36 4.80
C CYS A 180 5.23 -12.92 3.39
N PHE A 181 5.70 -12.11 2.45
CA PHE A 181 6.07 -12.55 1.10
C PHE A 181 7.56 -12.28 0.83
N GLY A 182 7.94 -11.03 0.79
CA GLY A 182 9.30 -10.57 0.61
C GLY A 182 9.89 -10.78 -0.80
N PRO A 183 11.18 -10.53 -0.93
CA PRO A 183 12.05 -9.92 0.07
C PRO A 183 11.73 -8.44 0.35
N ALA A 184 12.27 -7.90 1.45
CA ALA A 184 12.37 -6.47 1.65
C ALA A 184 13.25 -5.86 0.55
N LEU A 185 12.87 -4.70 0.04
CA LEU A 185 13.58 -4.00 -1.02
C LEU A 185 14.39 -2.82 -0.45
N VAL A 186 13.72 -2.02 0.38
CA VAL A 186 14.27 -0.82 1.00
C VAL A 186 13.88 -0.80 2.47
N LYS A 187 14.84 -0.58 3.36
CA LYS A 187 14.64 -0.36 4.79
C LYS A 187 15.38 0.90 5.21
N ASP A 188 14.67 1.81 5.88
CA ASP A 188 15.22 3.09 6.38
C ASP A 188 15.96 3.89 5.30
N GLY A 189 15.39 3.92 4.09
CA GLY A 189 15.95 4.61 2.93
C GLY A 189 17.13 3.90 2.25
N GLN A 190 17.51 2.71 2.71
CA GLN A 190 18.63 1.96 2.16
C GLN A 190 18.15 0.71 1.42
N LYS A 191 18.78 0.40 0.29
CA LYS A 191 18.57 -0.86 -0.43
C LYS A 191 19.07 -2.02 0.44
N VAL A 192 18.15 -2.91 0.84
CA VAL A 192 18.44 -4.07 1.70
C VAL A 192 18.15 -5.40 1.01
N LEU A 193 17.80 -5.38 -0.29
CA LEU A 193 17.46 -6.57 -1.04
C LEU A 193 18.53 -7.66 -0.86
N ASN A 194 18.15 -8.73 -0.17
CA ASN A 194 18.98 -9.91 0.00
C ASN A 194 18.35 -11.10 -0.73
N LEU A 195 18.99 -11.53 -1.81
CA LEU A 195 18.51 -12.66 -2.63
C LEU A 195 18.98 -14.01 -2.10
N ASP A 196 19.94 -14.04 -1.18
CA ASP A 196 20.54 -15.29 -0.67
C ASP A 196 19.59 -16.03 0.28
N HIS A 197 18.81 -15.30 1.09
CA HIS A 197 17.87 -15.87 2.05
C HIS A 197 16.61 -16.44 1.40
N GLU A 198 16.04 -15.74 0.42
CA GLU A 198 14.80 -16.16 -0.19
C GLU A 198 14.97 -17.07 -1.40
N GLN A 199 16.20 -17.14 -1.93
CA GLN A 199 16.37 -17.62 -3.28
C GLN A 199 17.45 -18.67 -3.45
N LYS A 200 17.38 -19.70 -2.72
CA LYS A 200 17.76 -21.01 -3.29
C LYS A 200 16.96 -21.29 -4.59
N ASN A 201 15.94 -20.48 -4.88
CA ASN A 201 15.16 -20.47 -6.11
C ASN A 201 15.44 -19.19 -6.90
N THR A 202 15.95 -19.33 -8.09
CA THR A 202 16.31 -18.32 -9.08
C THR A 202 15.21 -17.28 -9.45
N HIS A 203 14.11 -17.17 -8.70
CA HIS A 203 12.98 -16.31 -9.05
C HIS A 203 13.30 -14.82 -8.96
N GLY A 204 14.11 -14.39 -7.99
CA GLY A 204 14.52 -12.99 -7.86
C GLY A 204 15.42 -12.51 -8.98
N LEU A 205 16.25 -13.40 -9.54
CA LEU A 205 17.18 -13.10 -10.61
C LEU A 205 16.52 -13.04 -12.00
N LYS A 206 15.38 -13.69 -12.17
CA LYS A 206 14.66 -13.72 -13.45
C LYS A 206 13.80 -12.48 -13.63
N ARG A 207 13.63 -12.07 -14.88
CA ARG A 207 12.62 -11.08 -15.23
C ARG A 207 11.24 -11.69 -15.04
N ALA A 208 10.41 -11.00 -14.28
CA ALA A 208 9.02 -11.34 -14.02
C ALA A 208 8.23 -10.06 -13.69
N GLN A 209 6.92 -10.12 -13.79
CA GLN A 209 6.08 -9.05 -13.27
C GLN A 209 6.30 -8.93 -11.76
N ARG A 210 6.46 -7.70 -11.28
CA ARG A 210 6.74 -7.38 -9.88
C ARG A 210 5.75 -6.35 -9.39
N ILE A 211 5.49 -6.39 -8.12
CA ILE A 211 4.72 -5.35 -7.42
C ILE A 211 5.26 -5.19 -6.01
N CYS A 212 5.33 -3.95 -5.55
CA CYS A 212 5.67 -3.63 -4.17
C CYS A 212 4.74 -2.55 -3.63
N ILE A 213 4.70 -2.49 -2.31
CA ILE A 213 4.17 -1.36 -1.55
C ILE A 213 5.33 -0.69 -0.82
N ALA A 214 5.36 0.63 -0.84
CA ALA A 214 6.39 1.43 -0.21
C ALA A 214 5.78 2.57 0.61
N GLN A 215 6.49 3.02 1.63
CA GLN A 215 6.18 4.21 2.40
C GLN A 215 7.20 5.30 2.08
N LEU A 216 6.71 6.52 1.80
CA LEU A 216 7.52 7.71 1.53
C LEU A 216 7.62 8.60 2.78
N GLY A 217 6.55 8.67 3.55
CA GLY A 217 6.41 9.43 4.77
C GLY A 217 5.15 9.03 5.55
N PRO A 218 4.83 9.71 6.66
CA PRO A 218 3.61 9.43 7.40
C PRO A 218 2.37 9.55 6.51
N LEU A 219 1.57 8.47 6.42
CA LEU A 219 0.35 8.38 5.63
C LEU A 219 0.54 8.63 4.12
N GLU A 220 1.77 8.53 3.64
CA GLU A 220 2.14 8.71 2.24
C GLU A 220 2.82 7.46 1.69
N TYR A 221 2.24 6.90 0.63
CA TYR A 221 2.65 5.60 0.10
C TYR A 221 2.86 5.63 -1.41
N LEU A 222 3.64 4.67 -1.87
CA LEU A 222 3.89 4.41 -3.28
C LEU A 222 3.66 2.93 -3.57
N VAL A 223 2.85 2.65 -4.57
CA VAL A 223 2.77 1.32 -5.18
C VAL A 223 3.47 1.37 -6.53
N VAL A 224 4.36 0.42 -6.77
CA VAL A 224 5.03 0.24 -8.05
C VAL A 224 4.73 -1.16 -8.57
N CYS A 225 4.30 -1.25 -9.83
CA CYS A 225 4.01 -2.51 -10.49
C CYS A 225 4.70 -2.50 -11.86
N CYS A 226 5.63 -3.40 -12.11
CA CYS A 226 6.15 -3.61 -13.44
C CYS A 226 5.38 -4.77 -14.10
N ALA A 227 4.84 -4.47 -15.29
CA ALA A 227 4.11 -5.43 -16.11
C ALA A 227 4.99 -5.89 -17.27
N HIS A 228 4.48 -5.97 -18.43
CA HIS A 228 5.09 -6.43 -19.67
C HIS A 228 6.64 -6.46 -19.69
N TYR A 229 7.23 -7.59 -20.04
CA TYR A 229 8.65 -7.96 -19.94
C TYR A 229 9.20 -8.13 -18.51
N GLY A 230 8.50 -7.63 -17.48
CA GLY A 230 8.92 -7.76 -16.08
C GLY A 230 10.31 -7.21 -15.79
N MET A 231 10.79 -7.42 -14.57
CA MET A 231 12.13 -7.05 -14.10
C MET A 231 12.67 -8.12 -13.16
N ASN A 232 14.00 -8.24 -13.03
CA ASN A 232 14.58 -8.90 -11.87
C ASN A 232 14.39 -8.01 -10.62
N LEU A 233 14.56 -8.56 -9.44
CA LEU A 233 14.30 -7.79 -8.21
C LEU A 233 15.30 -6.68 -7.97
N SER A 234 16.56 -6.82 -8.42
CA SER A 234 17.57 -5.76 -8.24
C SER A 234 17.20 -4.51 -9.03
N ASP A 235 16.93 -4.67 -10.34
CA ASP A 235 16.52 -3.56 -11.20
C ASP A 235 15.18 -2.97 -10.72
N PHE A 236 14.26 -3.82 -10.25
CA PHE A 236 12.99 -3.36 -9.70
C PHE A 236 13.17 -2.51 -8.44
N THR A 237 14.10 -2.89 -7.56
CA THR A 237 14.42 -2.09 -6.37
C THR A 237 15.01 -0.74 -6.77
N ASP A 238 15.93 -0.72 -7.74
CA ASP A 238 16.55 0.51 -8.23
C ASP A 238 15.51 1.44 -8.88
N LEU A 239 14.58 0.87 -9.66
CA LEU A 239 13.42 1.62 -10.16
C LEU A 239 12.61 2.22 -8.99
N VAL A 240 12.24 1.43 -7.99
CA VAL A 240 11.44 1.89 -6.86
C VAL A 240 12.12 3.06 -6.15
N MET A 241 13.42 2.95 -5.89
CA MET A 241 14.20 4.01 -5.23
C MET A 241 14.33 5.28 -6.10
N SER A 242 14.29 5.16 -7.42
CA SER A 242 14.35 6.31 -8.32
C SER A 242 13.08 7.15 -8.35
N LEU A 243 11.97 6.65 -7.80
CA LEU A 243 10.63 7.27 -7.89
C LEU A 243 10.31 8.21 -6.71
N GLY A 244 11.18 8.33 -5.72
CA GLY A 244 10.98 9.23 -4.58
C GLY A 244 11.90 8.92 -3.41
N ASP A 245 11.67 9.61 -2.29
CA ASP A 245 12.40 9.40 -1.03
C ASP A 245 11.78 8.22 -0.27
N VAL A 246 12.00 7.00 -0.81
CA VAL A 246 11.44 5.76 -0.28
C VAL A 246 12.07 5.42 1.06
N LYS A 247 11.28 5.37 2.12
CA LYS A 247 11.72 4.99 3.47
C LYS A 247 11.71 3.47 3.66
N GLN A 248 10.61 2.85 3.30
CA GLN A 248 10.40 1.41 3.40
C GLN A 248 9.81 0.89 2.09
N ALA A 249 10.24 -0.25 1.57
CA ALA A 249 9.62 -0.91 0.43
C ALA A 249 9.66 -2.43 0.55
N TYR A 250 8.53 -3.05 0.28
CA TYR A 250 8.34 -4.49 0.45
C TYR A 250 7.73 -5.14 -0.79
N ASN A 251 8.38 -6.18 -1.30
CA ASN A 251 7.92 -6.93 -2.48
C ASN A 251 6.75 -7.85 -2.11
N LEU A 252 5.78 -7.92 -3.02
CA LEU A 252 4.60 -8.78 -2.89
C LEU A 252 4.57 -9.83 -4.00
N ASP A 253 3.55 -10.71 -3.98
CA ASP A 253 3.42 -11.80 -4.97
C ASP A 253 3.40 -11.25 -6.40
N GLY A 254 4.28 -11.78 -7.22
CA GLY A 254 4.55 -11.32 -8.57
C GLY A 254 3.95 -12.22 -9.67
N GLY A 255 4.47 -12.08 -10.88
CA GLY A 255 4.03 -12.88 -12.03
C GLY A 255 2.54 -12.69 -12.32
N ASN A 256 1.81 -13.78 -12.53
CA ASN A 256 0.38 -13.75 -12.82
C ASN A 256 -0.49 -13.27 -11.64
N SER A 257 0.08 -13.14 -10.44
CA SER A 257 -0.60 -12.57 -9.27
C SER A 257 -0.47 -11.06 -9.19
N THR A 258 0.32 -10.43 -10.05
CA THR A 258 0.53 -8.98 -10.05
C THR A 258 -0.74 -8.25 -10.47
N TYR A 259 -1.38 -7.58 -9.53
CA TYR A 259 -2.59 -6.80 -9.73
C TYR A 259 -2.46 -5.43 -9.13
N MET A 260 -2.75 -4.41 -9.94
CA MET A 260 -3.08 -3.06 -9.49
C MET A 260 -4.47 -2.72 -9.99
N MET A 261 -5.36 -2.41 -9.08
CA MET A 261 -6.75 -2.05 -9.33
C MET A 261 -6.95 -0.60 -8.95
N PHE A 262 -7.52 0.20 -9.81
CA PHE A 262 -7.87 1.58 -9.52
C PHE A 262 -9.33 1.82 -9.89
N LEU A 263 -10.12 2.29 -8.92
CA LEU A 263 -11.54 2.56 -9.08
C LEU A 263 -12.31 1.34 -9.66
N GLY A 264 -12.04 0.16 -9.11
CA GLY A 264 -12.70 -1.07 -9.49
C GLY A 264 -12.24 -1.68 -10.82
N HIS A 265 -11.24 -1.12 -11.49
CA HIS A 265 -10.70 -1.59 -12.76
C HIS A 265 -9.23 -1.95 -12.65
N LYS A 266 -8.85 -3.08 -13.26
CA LYS A 266 -7.44 -3.46 -13.36
C LYS A 266 -6.70 -2.51 -14.29
N VAL A 267 -5.57 -1.97 -13.83
CA VAL A 267 -4.78 -0.97 -14.56
C VAL A 267 -3.49 -1.51 -15.17
N ASN A 268 -2.95 -2.60 -14.64
CA ASN A 268 -1.76 -3.22 -15.20
C ASN A 268 -2.13 -4.35 -16.17
N ASN A 269 -1.37 -4.49 -17.26
CA ASN A 269 -1.49 -5.65 -18.14
C ASN A 269 -0.77 -6.85 -17.51
N THR A 270 -1.37 -8.03 -17.55
CA THR A 270 -0.68 -9.29 -17.28
C THR A 270 -0.07 -9.81 -18.59
N GLU A 271 1.08 -10.48 -18.49
CA GLU A 271 1.60 -11.25 -19.60
C GLU A 271 0.65 -12.38 -20.00
N ALA A 272 0.90 -12.99 -21.16
CA ALA A 272 0.04 -14.01 -21.73
C ALA A 272 -0.32 -15.11 -20.71
N GLY A 273 -1.59 -15.23 -20.39
CA GLY A 273 -2.15 -16.18 -19.44
C GLY A 273 -3.38 -15.61 -18.74
N SER A 274 -4.22 -16.48 -18.22
CA SER A 274 -5.34 -16.04 -17.39
C SER A 274 -4.82 -15.44 -16.08
N PRO A 275 -5.37 -14.33 -15.63
CA PRO A 275 -5.05 -13.76 -14.33
C PRO A 275 -5.27 -14.78 -13.22
N ARG A 276 -4.33 -14.86 -12.27
CA ARG A 276 -4.48 -15.78 -11.13
C ARG A 276 -5.60 -15.30 -10.22
N LEU A 277 -6.38 -16.25 -9.70
CA LEU A 277 -7.29 -15.96 -8.60
C LEU A 277 -6.50 -15.68 -7.33
N LEU A 278 -6.89 -14.67 -6.57
CA LEU A 278 -6.21 -14.21 -5.36
C LEU A 278 -6.98 -14.60 -4.11
N ALA A 279 -6.25 -14.80 -3.03
CA ALA A 279 -6.81 -15.07 -1.71
C ALA A 279 -7.06 -13.78 -0.91
N ASP A 280 -6.28 -12.72 -1.17
CA ASP A 280 -6.38 -11.44 -0.49
C ASP A 280 -5.89 -10.28 -1.36
N ILE A 281 -6.22 -9.09 -0.89
CA ILE A 281 -5.74 -7.82 -1.40
C ILE A 281 -5.29 -6.92 -0.25
N ILE A 282 -4.41 -5.98 -0.55
CA ILE A 282 -4.15 -4.76 0.22
C ILE A 282 -4.88 -3.64 -0.50
N TYR A 283 -5.55 -2.76 0.22
CA TYR A 283 -6.30 -1.70 -0.42
C TYR A 283 -6.35 -0.41 0.39
N PHE A 284 -6.61 0.68 -0.32
CA PHE A 284 -6.84 2.01 0.24
C PHE A 284 -8.29 2.38 -0.01
N ALA A 285 -8.99 2.76 1.07
CA ALA A 285 -10.39 3.14 1.05
C ALA A 285 -10.55 4.65 1.26
N SER A 286 -11.57 5.24 0.64
CA SER A 286 -12.05 6.55 1.04
C SER A 286 -12.76 6.44 2.39
N ALA A 287 -12.56 7.44 3.23
CA ALA A 287 -13.29 7.62 4.49
C ALA A 287 -14.28 8.80 4.41
N TYR A 288 -14.37 9.43 3.25
CA TYR A 288 -15.25 10.57 3.04
C TYR A 288 -16.72 10.13 2.96
N VAL A 289 -17.54 10.78 3.76
CA VAL A 289 -18.99 10.65 3.72
C VAL A 289 -19.57 12.02 3.39
N GLU A 290 -20.32 12.12 2.30
CA GLU A 290 -21.00 13.36 1.95
C GLU A 290 -22.02 13.75 3.03
N ASP A 291 -22.05 15.03 3.45
CA ASP A 291 -23.04 15.54 4.39
C ASP A 291 -24.46 15.32 3.84
N GLY A 292 -25.26 14.52 4.55
CA GLY A 292 -26.64 14.19 4.16
C GLY A 292 -26.89 12.72 3.81
N ALA A 293 -25.88 11.91 3.63
CA ALA A 293 -26.02 10.46 3.57
C ALA A 293 -26.12 9.89 5.01
N ALA A 294 -27.25 10.13 5.67
CA ALA A 294 -27.57 9.42 6.91
C ALA A 294 -27.74 7.94 6.58
N GLN A 295 -27.01 7.09 7.29
CA GLN A 295 -27.16 5.64 7.30
C GLN A 295 -28.56 5.20 7.75
#